data_6a482d62c714a745284ef6933b8fffe0
#
_entry.id   6a482d62c714a745284ef6933b8fffe0
#
_cell.length_a   1.000
_cell.length_b   1.000
_cell.length_c   1.000
_cell.angle_alpha   90.00
_cell.angle_beta   90.00
_cell.angle_gamma   90.00
#
_symmetry.space_group_name_H-M   'P 1'
#
loop_
_entity.id
_entity.type
_entity.pdbx_description
1 polymer ?
#
loop_
_entity_poly.entity_id
_entity_poly.type
_entity_poly.pdbx_seq_one_letter_code
_entity_poly.pdbx_strand_id
1 'polypeptide(L)'
;MSVACLALCLALVMGAGAVPAQCAEIGREQAFAIALKNAGVPERDAYNVEIKSDRENGIAIFKVEFETRYGDYEFEVARESGRIIGADYEVDDDWLRTLGGSPVSLDEAKRVVQKKVPGSHFRDIRMHREGGGHDARYEGELFHEGIKYEFEIDPRTGRIVDWNADL
;
A
#
# COMPACT_ATOMS: atom_id res chain seq x y z
N MET A 1 6.19 79.28 21.07
CA MET A 1 5.77 78.94 19.70
C MET A 1 6.51 77.68 19.31
N SER A 2 5.87 76.53 19.45
CA SER A 2 6.48 75.23 19.14
C SER A 2 5.61 74.55 18.05
N VAL A 3 6.20 74.27 16.92
CA VAL A 3 5.60 73.63 15.79
C VAL A 3 5.79 72.11 15.97
N ALA A 4 4.71 71.39 16.15
CA ALA A 4 4.75 69.92 16.21
C ALA A 4 4.71 69.33 14.80
N CYS A 5 5.76 68.58 14.45
CA CYS A 5 5.87 67.85 13.20
C CYS A 5 5.22 66.47 13.37
N LEU A 6 4.11 66.26 12.69
CA LEU A 6 3.39 64.99 12.69
C LEU A 6 4.01 64.07 11.62
N ALA A 7 4.75 63.04 12.04
CA ALA A 7 5.29 62.02 11.15
C ALA A 7 4.24 60.94 10.95
N LEU A 8 3.73 60.81 9.73
CA LEU A 8 2.80 59.79 9.28
C LEU A 8 3.60 58.53 8.92
N CYS A 9 3.62 57.52 9.81
CA CYS A 9 4.18 56.20 9.50
C CYS A 9 3.20 55.41 8.66
N LEU A 10 3.49 55.23 7.38
CA LEU A 10 2.80 54.36 6.46
C LEU A 10 3.30 52.92 6.71
N ALA A 11 2.52 52.10 7.40
CA ALA A 11 2.83 50.67 7.58
C ALA A 11 2.48 49.92 6.29
N LEU A 12 3.50 49.48 5.58
CA LEU A 12 3.35 48.53 4.45
C LEU A 12 3.07 47.14 5.01
N VAL A 13 1.84 46.69 4.97
CA VAL A 13 1.48 45.28 5.28
C VAL A 13 1.88 44.43 4.06
N MET A 14 3.07 43.83 4.17
CA MET A 14 3.45 42.74 3.25
C MET A 14 2.59 41.52 3.55
N GLY A 15 1.57 41.28 2.76
CA GLY A 15 0.81 40.06 2.77
C GLY A 15 1.71 38.89 2.33
N ALA A 16 2.23 38.13 3.29
CA ALA A 16 2.83 36.83 2.98
C ALA A 16 1.72 35.90 2.51
N GLY A 17 1.57 35.78 1.19
CA GLY A 17 0.75 34.75 0.57
C GLY A 17 1.33 33.40 0.97
N ALA A 18 0.62 32.65 1.81
CA ALA A 18 0.93 31.27 2.06
C ALA A 18 0.76 30.50 0.74
N VAL A 19 1.87 30.15 0.10
CA VAL A 19 1.88 29.21 -1.01
C VAL A 19 1.44 27.86 -0.40
N PRO A 20 0.35 27.24 -0.89
CA PRO A 20 -0.01 25.91 -0.41
C PRO A 20 1.20 25.01 -0.63
N ALA A 21 1.63 24.31 0.42
CA ALA A 21 2.69 23.31 0.32
C ALA A 21 2.14 22.22 -0.64
N GLN A 22 2.57 22.24 -1.90
CA GLN A 22 2.38 21.13 -2.79
C GLN A 22 3.13 19.95 -2.17
N CYS A 23 2.41 18.93 -1.73
CA CYS A 23 3.04 17.65 -1.40
C CYS A 23 3.82 17.23 -2.63
N ALA A 24 5.13 17.11 -2.50
CA ALA A 24 5.95 16.64 -3.60
C ALA A 24 5.52 15.21 -3.95
N GLU A 25 5.33 14.95 -5.24
CA GLU A 25 5.08 13.58 -5.72
C GLU A 25 6.19 12.64 -5.25
N ILE A 26 5.84 11.40 -4.97
CA ILE A 26 6.83 10.37 -4.64
C ILE A 26 7.70 10.07 -5.86
N GLY A 27 8.94 9.64 -5.62
CA GLY A 27 9.86 9.15 -6.65
C GLY A 27 9.70 7.63 -6.89
N ARG A 28 10.36 7.15 -7.95
CA ARG A 28 10.38 5.70 -8.30
C ARG A 28 10.91 4.83 -7.17
N GLU A 29 11.99 5.22 -6.53
CA GLU A 29 12.59 4.51 -5.39
C GLU A 29 11.64 4.41 -4.20
N GLN A 30 10.88 5.48 -3.94
CA GLN A 30 9.86 5.49 -2.89
C GLN A 30 8.69 4.56 -3.24
N ALA A 31 8.25 4.56 -4.51
CA ALA A 31 7.20 3.65 -4.96
C ALA A 31 7.63 2.19 -4.80
N PHE A 32 8.87 1.86 -5.17
CA PHE A 32 9.43 0.52 -4.96
C PHE A 32 9.49 0.13 -3.49
N ALA A 33 9.97 1.02 -2.63
CA ALA A 33 10.02 0.77 -1.18
C ALA A 33 8.60 0.55 -0.59
N ILE A 34 7.59 1.29 -1.09
CA ILE A 34 6.18 1.10 -0.70
C ILE A 34 5.68 -0.28 -1.13
N ALA A 35 5.95 -0.70 -2.38
CA ALA A 35 5.58 -2.01 -2.91
C ALA A 35 6.21 -3.16 -2.10
N LEU A 36 7.53 -3.12 -1.88
CA LEU A 36 8.25 -4.11 -1.07
C LEU A 36 7.71 -4.21 0.35
N LYS A 37 7.46 -3.07 0.99
CA LYS A 37 6.90 -3.02 2.33
C LYS A 37 5.49 -3.63 2.38
N ASN A 38 4.66 -3.34 1.39
CA ASN A 38 3.32 -3.91 1.30
C ASN A 38 3.37 -5.42 1.07
N ALA A 39 4.20 -5.90 0.14
CA ALA A 39 4.41 -7.32 -0.11
C ALA A 39 5.05 -8.07 1.07
N GLY A 40 5.76 -7.36 1.95
CA GLY A 40 6.57 -7.98 3.00
C GLY A 40 7.82 -8.66 2.46
N VAL A 41 8.32 -8.21 1.30
CA VAL A 41 9.50 -8.75 0.61
C VAL A 41 10.73 -7.92 0.98
N PRO A 42 11.80 -8.53 1.48
CA PRO A 42 13.09 -7.85 1.63
C PRO A 42 13.66 -7.45 0.26
N GLU A 43 14.19 -6.25 0.13
CA GLU A 43 14.74 -5.72 -1.13
C GLU A 43 15.76 -6.66 -1.78
N ARG A 44 16.61 -7.33 -0.96
CA ARG A 44 17.61 -8.29 -1.46
C ARG A 44 17.02 -9.53 -2.14
N ASP A 45 15.74 -9.81 -1.93
CA ASP A 45 15.04 -10.96 -2.51
C ASP A 45 14.34 -10.61 -3.84
N ALA A 46 14.20 -9.31 -4.13
CA ALA A 46 13.60 -8.81 -5.36
C ALA A 46 14.63 -8.71 -6.49
N TYR A 47 14.24 -9.16 -7.69
CA TYR A 47 15.02 -9.04 -8.91
C TYR A 47 14.08 -8.75 -10.10
N ASN A 48 14.64 -8.52 -11.28
CA ASN A 48 13.89 -8.13 -12.49
C ASN A 48 12.94 -6.94 -12.24
N VAL A 49 13.41 -5.97 -11.45
CA VAL A 49 12.60 -4.81 -11.04
C VAL A 49 12.35 -3.88 -12.22
N GLU A 50 11.09 -3.64 -12.54
CA GLU A 50 10.66 -2.66 -13.52
C GLU A 50 9.75 -1.62 -12.89
N ILE A 51 10.00 -0.32 -13.16
CA ILE A 51 9.19 0.77 -12.64
C ILE A 51 8.85 1.72 -13.79
N LYS A 52 7.58 1.74 -14.16
CA LYS A 52 7.04 2.58 -15.25
C LYS A 52 6.18 3.71 -14.68
N SER A 53 6.20 4.87 -15.33
CA SER A 53 5.20 5.93 -15.08
C SER A 53 4.01 5.67 -15.99
N ASP A 54 2.81 5.65 -15.41
CA ASP A 54 1.57 5.41 -16.13
C ASP A 54 0.41 6.22 -15.53
N ARG A 55 -0.80 6.00 -16.04
CA ARG A 55 -2.05 6.56 -15.52
C ARG A 55 -3.12 5.49 -15.44
N GLU A 56 -3.69 5.32 -14.26
CA GLU A 56 -4.85 4.46 -14.03
C GLU A 56 -6.05 5.32 -13.61
N ASN A 57 -7.17 5.22 -14.36
CA ASN A 57 -8.40 6.01 -14.11
C ASN A 57 -8.15 7.54 -13.96
N GLY A 58 -7.15 8.08 -14.70
CA GLY A 58 -6.75 9.50 -14.62
C GLY A 58 -5.77 9.83 -13.50
N ILE A 59 -5.47 8.91 -12.61
CA ILE A 59 -4.48 9.05 -11.53
C ILE A 59 -3.09 8.77 -12.09
N ALA A 60 -2.12 9.65 -11.85
CA ALA A 60 -0.73 9.40 -12.19
C ALA A 60 -0.14 8.38 -11.22
N ILE A 61 0.41 7.28 -11.75
CA ILE A 61 0.94 6.17 -10.98
C ILE A 61 2.40 5.86 -11.33
N PHE A 62 3.05 5.11 -10.44
CA PHE A 62 4.14 4.21 -10.80
C PHE A 62 3.59 2.79 -10.79
N LYS A 63 3.72 2.11 -11.93
CA LYS A 63 3.55 0.67 -12.02
C LYS A 63 4.89 0.05 -11.64
N VAL A 64 4.91 -0.75 -10.57
CA VAL A 64 6.09 -1.39 -10.00
C VAL A 64 5.93 -2.88 -10.14
N GLU A 65 6.80 -3.51 -10.92
CA GLU A 65 6.84 -4.95 -11.15
C GLU A 65 8.17 -5.48 -10.61
N PHE A 66 8.15 -6.61 -9.94
CA PHE A 66 9.37 -7.32 -9.55
C PHE A 66 9.07 -8.80 -9.29
N GLU A 67 10.10 -9.60 -9.42
CA GLU A 67 10.06 -11.04 -9.16
C GLU A 67 10.83 -11.37 -7.88
N THR A 68 10.46 -12.48 -7.27
CA THR A 68 11.24 -13.18 -6.27
C THR A 68 11.34 -14.65 -6.69
N ARG A 69 12.19 -15.44 -6.06
CA ARG A 69 12.21 -16.89 -6.33
C ARG A 69 10.96 -17.64 -5.84
N TYR A 70 10.03 -16.95 -5.18
CA TYR A 70 8.82 -17.53 -4.58
C TYR A 70 7.53 -16.82 -5.00
N GLY A 71 7.57 -15.96 -6.01
CA GLY A 71 6.38 -15.30 -6.55
C GLY A 71 6.69 -14.05 -7.35
N ASP A 72 5.66 -13.60 -8.06
CA ASP A 72 5.69 -12.40 -8.91
C ASP A 72 4.79 -11.34 -8.31
N TYR A 73 5.16 -10.08 -8.49
CA TYR A 73 4.55 -8.95 -7.80
C TYR A 73 4.34 -7.77 -8.74
N GLU A 74 3.12 -7.24 -8.75
CA GLU A 74 2.76 -6.01 -9.45
C GLU A 74 2.06 -5.04 -8.49
N PHE A 75 2.39 -3.76 -8.57
CA PHE A 75 1.78 -2.71 -7.77
C PHE A 75 1.55 -1.44 -8.58
N GLU A 76 0.43 -0.79 -8.34
CA GLU A 76 0.12 0.55 -8.82
C GLU A 76 0.14 1.53 -7.65
N VAL A 77 1.12 2.42 -7.65
CA VAL A 77 1.33 3.38 -6.56
C VAL A 77 1.03 4.80 -7.05
N ALA A 78 0.01 5.43 -6.49
CA ALA A 78 -0.37 6.80 -6.82
C ALA A 78 0.78 7.77 -6.48
N ARG A 79 1.22 8.54 -7.48
CA ARG A 79 2.40 9.43 -7.36
C ARG A 79 2.20 10.56 -6.38
N GLU A 80 1.00 11.10 -6.29
CA GLU A 80 0.69 12.23 -5.41
C GLU A 80 0.70 11.84 -3.93
N SER A 81 0.26 10.62 -3.60
CA SER A 81 0.01 10.22 -2.21
C SER A 81 0.89 9.07 -1.71
N GLY A 82 1.49 8.29 -2.60
CA GLY A 82 2.13 7.02 -2.27
C GLY A 82 1.13 5.90 -1.91
N ARG A 83 -0.18 6.12 -2.14
CA ARG A 83 -1.20 5.11 -1.89
C ARG A 83 -1.12 4.02 -2.96
N ILE A 84 -1.18 2.77 -2.55
CA ILE A 84 -1.38 1.64 -3.45
C ILE A 84 -2.85 1.65 -3.86
N ILE A 85 -3.12 1.69 -5.17
CA ILE A 85 -4.46 1.68 -5.76
C ILE A 85 -4.72 0.41 -6.57
N GLY A 86 -3.67 -0.30 -6.95
CA GLY A 86 -3.72 -1.61 -7.56
C GLY A 86 -2.58 -2.48 -7.03
N ALA A 87 -2.84 -3.76 -6.87
CA ALA A 87 -1.82 -4.74 -6.54
C ALA A 87 -2.27 -6.13 -7.01
N ASP A 88 -1.32 -6.91 -7.48
CA ASP A 88 -1.52 -8.31 -7.84
C ASP A 88 -0.24 -9.08 -7.52
N TYR A 89 -0.33 -10.12 -6.70
CA TYR A 89 0.77 -11.04 -6.48
C TYR A 89 0.32 -12.40 -5.95
N GLU A 90 1.05 -13.41 -6.33
CA GLU A 90 0.87 -14.78 -5.87
C GLU A 90 2.20 -15.33 -5.33
N VAL A 91 2.13 -16.13 -4.26
CA VAL A 91 3.28 -16.81 -3.66
C VAL A 91 3.13 -18.32 -3.87
N ASP A 92 4.11 -18.92 -4.53
CA ASP A 92 4.17 -20.35 -4.80
C ASP A 92 4.06 -21.19 -3.52
N ASP A 93 3.16 -22.13 -3.50
CA ASP A 93 2.88 -23.03 -2.37
C ASP A 93 4.09 -23.81 -1.88
N ASP A 94 4.98 -24.20 -2.79
CA ASP A 94 6.20 -24.93 -2.47
C ASP A 94 7.15 -24.16 -1.54
N TRP A 95 7.06 -22.83 -1.55
CA TRP A 95 7.90 -21.94 -0.73
C TRP A 95 7.30 -21.60 0.63
N LEU A 96 6.00 -21.78 0.86
CA LEU A 96 5.32 -21.34 2.08
C LEU A 96 5.98 -21.84 3.36
N ARG A 97 6.39 -23.11 3.38
CA ARG A 97 7.11 -23.69 4.55
C ARG A 97 8.48 -23.09 4.74
N THR A 98 9.18 -22.80 3.65
CA THR A 98 10.54 -22.22 3.68
C THR A 98 10.51 -20.76 4.15
N LEU A 99 9.46 -20.02 3.75
CA LEU A 99 9.26 -18.63 4.15
C LEU A 99 8.89 -18.48 5.64
N GLY A 100 8.56 -19.60 6.32
CA GLY A 100 8.23 -19.62 7.73
C GLY A 100 6.85 -19.04 8.03
N GLY A 101 6.55 -18.92 9.31
CA GLY A 101 5.26 -18.47 9.82
C GLY A 101 4.76 -19.41 10.91
N SER A 102 3.52 -19.22 11.34
CA SER A 102 2.87 -20.04 12.37
C SER A 102 1.39 -20.23 12.04
N PRO A 103 0.79 -21.34 12.45
CA PRO A 103 -0.64 -21.56 12.26
C PRO A 103 -1.48 -20.42 12.86
N VAL A 104 -2.50 -20.02 12.13
CA VAL A 104 -3.41 -18.94 12.51
C VAL A 104 -4.87 -19.40 12.46
N SER A 105 -5.67 -18.88 13.36
CA SER A 105 -7.13 -18.98 13.30
C SER A 105 -7.69 -18.00 12.25
N LEU A 106 -8.98 -18.18 11.91
CA LEU A 106 -9.69 -17.27 11.00
C LEU A 106 -9.65 -15.80 11.48
N ASP A 107 -9.80 -15.59 12.80
CA ASP A 107 -9.75 -14.24 13.37
C ASP A 107 -8.34 -13.64 13.33
N GLU A 108 -7.30 -14.45 13.48
CA GLU A 108 -5.91 -14.00 13.34
C GLU A 108 -5.61 -13.68 11.86
N ALA A 109 -6.08 -14.47 10.92
CA ALA A 109 -5.98 -14.19 9.49
C ALA A 109 -6.67 -12.87 9.12
N LYS A 110 -7.87 -12.59 9.64
CA LYS A 110 -8.52 -11.27 9.48
C LYS A 110 -7.67 -10.12 10.03
N ARG A 111 -6.97 -10.32 11.15
CA ARG A 111 -6.05 -9.29 11.67
C ARG A 111 -4.83 -9.07 10.78
N VAL A 112 -4.36 -10.11 10.07
CA VAL A 112 -3.31 -9.95 9.05
C VAL A 112 -3.79 -9.00 7.95
N VAL A 113 -5.00 -9.22 7.42
CA VAL A 113 -5.61 -8.32 6.42
C VAL A 113 -5.80 -6.90 6.97
N GLN A 114 -6.35 -6.76 8.17
CA GLN A 114 -6.55 -5.45 8.81
C GLN A 114 -5.24 -4.68 8.97
N LYS A 115 -4.16 -5.36 9.32
CA LYS A 115 -2.83 -4.75 9.42
C LYS A 115 -2.28 -4.33 8.06
N LYS A 116 -2.58 -5.10 7.00
CA LYS A 116 -2.14 -4.82 5.63
C LYS A 116 -2.92 -3.65 5.00
N VAL A 117 -4.20 -3.48 5.39
CA VAL A 117 -5.07 -2.38 4.94
C VAL A 117 -5.41 -1.48 6.14
N PRO A 118 -4.53 -0.53 6.50
CA PRO A 118 -4.73 0.37 7.63
C PRO A 118 -6.01 1.20 7.48
N GLY A 119 -6.74 1.38 8.57
CA GLY A 119 -8.03 2.09 8.58
C GLY A 119 -9.24 1.19 8.31
N SER A 120 -9.04 -0.03 7.79
CA SER A 120 -10.14 -0.98 7.62
C SER A 120 -10.68 -1.49 8.96
N HIS A 121 -11.96 -1.87 8.98
CA HIS A 121 -12.55 -2.44 10.18
C HIS A 121 -12.62 -3.96 10.08
N PHE A 122 -12.28 -4.63 11.16
CA PHE A 122 -12.32 -6.10 11.28
C PHE A 122 -13.65 -6.72 10.82
N ARG A 123 -14.78 -6.09 11.14
CA ARG A 123 -16.12 -6.53 10.78
C ARG A 123 -16.43 -6.48 9.29
N ASP A 124 -15.71 -5.64 8.52
CA ASP A 124 -15.92 -5.46 7.10
C ASP A 124 -15.12 -6.49 6.26
N ILE A 125 -14.19 -7.21 6.90
CA ILE A 125 -13.42 -8.29 6.28
C ILE A 125 -14.30 -9.55 6.23
N ARG A 126 -14.74 -9.91 5.05
CA ARG A 126 -15.40 -11.19 4.79
C ARG A 126 -14.34 -12.23 4.53
N MET A 127 -14.39 -13.33 5.25
CA MET A 127 -13.39 -14.40 5.11
C MET A 127 -14.00 -15.72 5.57
N HIS A 128 -13.69 -16.78 4.85
CA HIS A 128 -14.10 -18.15 5.18
C HIS A 128 -12.93 -19.12 4.94
N ARG A 129 -13.10 -20.35 5.36
CA ARG A 129 -12.15 -21.41 5.08
C ARG A 129 -12.59 -22.19 3.88
N GLU A 130 -11.70 -22.35 2.92
CA GLU A 130 -11.86 -23.19 1.73
C GLU A 130 -10.87 -24.36 1.79
N GLY A 131 -11.24 -25.48 1.14
CA GLY A 131 -10.38 -26.65 1.05
C GLY A 131 -10.10 -27.37 2.36
N GLY A 132 -9.15 -28.29 2.32
CA GLY A 132 -8.75 -29.10 3.47
C GLY A 132 -7.31 -29.62 3.36
N GLY A 133 -6.75 -30.05 4.49
CA GLY A 133 -5.38 -30.59 4.52
C GLY A 133 -4.34 -29.54 4.12
N HIS A 134 -3.53 -29.88 3.11
CA HIS A 134 -2.46 -29.00 2.62
C HIS A 134 -2.98 -27.87 1.74
N ASP A 135 -4.13 -28.06 1.11
CA ASP A 135 -4.74 -27.10 0.18
C ASP A 135 -5.73 -26.17 0.88
N ALA A 136 -5.79 -26.22 2.23
CA ALA A 136 -6.65 -25.31 2.98
C ALA A 136 -6.20 -23.88 2.82
N ARG A 137 -7.16 -22.97 2.58
CA ARG A 137 -6.99 -21.52 2.50
C ARG A 137 -8.01 -20.81 3.38
N TYR A 138 -7.67 -19.63 3.82
CA TYR A 138 -8.63 -18.62 4.21
C TYR A 138 -8.78 -17.65 3.05
N GLU A 139 -9.90 -17.74 2.35
CA GLU A 139 -10.25 -16.85 1.24
C GLU A 139 -11.14 -15.73 1.73
N GLY A 140 -10.97 -14.54 1.17
CA GLY A 140 -11.76 -13.42 1.59
C GLY A 140 -11.71 -12.21 0.70
N GLU A 141 -12.58 -11.26 1.04
CA GLU A 141 -12.69 -9.98 0.39
C GLU A 141 -12.86 -8.85 1.41
N LEU A 142 -12.43 -7.66 1.03
CA LEU A 142 -12.62 -6.42 1.75
C LEU A 142 -12.84 -5.29 0.75
N PHE A 143 -13.84 -4.43 1.00
CA PHE A 143 -13.97 -3.17 0.28
C PHE A 143 -13.63 -2.01 1.23
N HIS A 144 -12.61 -1.21 0.88
CA HIS A 144 -12.16 -0.12 1.73
C HIS A 144 -11.65 1.06 0.90
N GLU A 145 -12.18 2.27 1.16
CA GLU A 145 -11.81 3.52 0.48
C GLU A 145 -11.80 3.44 -1.05
N GLY A 146 -12.80 2.75 -1.62
CA GLY A 146 -12.97 2.63 -3.08
C GLY A 146 -12.17 1.50 -3.71
N ILE A 147 -11.31 0.80 -2.96
CA ILE A 147 -10.52 -0.34 -3.43
C ILE A 147 -11.20 -1.63 -2.99
N LYS A 148 -11.37 -2.56 -3.93
CA LYS A 148 -11.72 -3.95 -3.65
C LYS A 148 -10.43 -4.74 -3.43
N TYR A 149 -10.38 -5.50 -2.35
CA TYR A 149 -9.31 -6.43 -2.04
C TYR A 149 -9.85 -7.85 -2.07
N GLU A 150 -9.15 -8.77 -2.73
CA GLU A 150 -9.37 -10.20 -2.70
C GLU A 150 -8.08 -10.86 -2.24
N PHE A 151 -8.16 -11.90 -1.43
CA PHE A 151 -6.95 -12.47 -0.84
C PHE A 151 -7.14 -13.91 -0.38
N GLU A 152 -6.02 -14.63 -0.39
CA GLU A 152 -5.90 -15.94 0.21
C GLU A 152 -4.79 -15.95 1.26
N ILE A 153 -5.03 -16.66 2.36
CA ILE A 153 -4.05 -16.83 3.46
C ILE A 153 -3.91 -18.31 3.77
N ASP A 154 -2.65 -18.77 3.82
CA ASP A 154 -2.35 -20.13 4.28
C ASP A 154 -2.58 -20.26 5.80
N PRO A 155 -3.54 -21.10 6.25
CA PRO A 155 -3.82 -21.27 7.68
C PRO A 155 -2.64 -21.81 8.50
N ARG A 156 -1.69 -22.46 7.87
CA ARG A 156 -0.54 -23.11 8.53
C ARG A 156 0.59 -22.15 8.83
N THR A 157 0.69 -21.08 8.06
CA THR A 157 1.80 -20.12 8.18
C THR A 157 1.33 -18.71 8.48
N GLY A 158 0.03 -18.41 8.27
CA GLY A 158 -0.52 -17.05 8.38
C GLY A 158 -0.04 -16.11 7.27
N ARG A 159 0.59 -16.65 6.22
CA ARG A 159 1.06 -15.86 5.08
C ARG A 159 -0.06 -15.62 4.08
N ILE A 160 -0.06 -14.44 3.53
CA ILE A 160 -0.87 -14.14 2.35
C ILE A 160 -0.19 -14.83 1.17
N VAL A 161 -0.93 -15.66 0.44
CA VAL A 161 -0.47 -16.41 -0.73
C VAL A 161 -0.96 -15.80 -2.02
N ASP A 162 -2.12 -15.18 -1.99
CA ASP A 162 -2.69 -14.42 -3.10
C ASP A 162 -3.21 -13.08 -2.58
N TRP A 163 -3.00 -12.04 -3.35
CA TRP A 163 -3.47 -10.70 -3.02
C TRP A 163 -3.76 -9.90 -4.27
N ASN A 164 -5.01 -9.53 -4.43
CA ASN A 164 -5.45 -8.63 -5.48
C ASN A 164 -6.07 -7.37 -4.86
N ALA A 165 -5.77 -6.20 -5.41
CA ALA A 165 -6.36 -4.92 -5.05
C ALA A 165 -6.66 -4.14 -6.32
N ASP A 166 -7.89 -3.64 -6.46
CA ASP A 166 -8.38 -2.93 -7.65
C ASP A 166 -9.26 -1.73 -7.25
N LEU A 167 -9.00 -0.55 -7.88
CA LEU A 167 -9.69 0.72 -7.63
C LEU A 167 -10.94 0.88 -8.49
#